data_76fb20cd65161d56b50c4919ffb91b21
#
_entry.id   76fb20cd65161d56b50c4919ffb91b21
#
_cell.length_a   1.000
_cell.length_b   1.000
_cell.length_c   1.000
_cell.angle_alpha   90.00
_cell.angle_beta   90.00
_cell.angle_gamma   90.00
#
_symmetry.space_group_name_H-M   'P 1'
#
loop_
_entity.id
_entity.type
_entity.pdbx_description
1 polymer ?
#
loop_
_entity_poly.entity_id
_entity_poly.type
_entity_poly.pdbx_seq_one_letter_code
_entity_poly.pdbx_strand_id
1 'polypeptide(L)'
;GGVALGLPIAAMAAAFYAEKRVDIFGLIGLGFGLVLVLLLWRAARAGLWARAALLGAVLAVPVYAAVLEGVIPRLNSVWVSPRLAAEVRTIAPGLADRDFGVVGFHEPSLQFALGGGIALLRDGAAAAEFLAEKPGRVVAVQHRQEAAFRAAAAERGITPRDVASVTGLNYVRG
;
A
#
# COMPACT_ATOMS: atom_id res chain seq x y z
N GLY A 1 -24.95 -7.71 -12.88
CA GLY A 1 -23.91 -7.49 -13.91
C GLY A 1 -22.88 -6.45 -13.55
N GLY A 2 -23.28 -5.35 -12.85
CA GLY A 2 -22.39 -4.24 -12.58
C GLY A 2 -21.14 -4.58 -11.74
N VAL A 3 -21.30 -5.37 -10.71
CA VAL A 3 -20.19 -5.76 -9.83
C VAL A 3 -19.20 -6.69 -10.53
N ALA A 4 -19.69 -7.62 -11.38
CA ALA A 4 -18.85 -8.60 -12.07
C ALA A 4 -17.83 -7.98 -13.04
N LEU A 5 -18.15 -6.85 -13.63
CA LEU A 5 -17.23 -6.08 -14.48
C LEU A 5 -16.67 -4.85 -13.77
N GLY A 6 -17.49 -4.20 -12.93
CA GLY A 6 -17.08 -2.97 -12.22
C GLY A 6 -15.89 -3.16 -11.30
N LEU A 7 -15.84 -4.26 -10.55
CA LEU A 7 -14.75 -4.53 -9.61
C LEU A 7 -13.40 -4.77 -10.33
N PRO A 8 -13.29 -5.67 -11.35
CA PRO A 8 -12.05 -5.83 -12.10
C PRO A 8 -11.62 -4.56 -12.84
N ILE A 9 -12.57 -3.81 -13.42
CA ILE A 9 -12.26 -2.54 -14.09
C ILE A 9 -11.71 -1.51 -13.09
N ALA A 10 -12.35 -1.37 -11.93
CA ALA A 10 -11.89 -0.45 -10.88
C ALA A 10 -10.50 -0.84 -10.36
N ALA A 11 -10.27 -2.14 -10.13
CA ALA A 11 -8.96 -2.65 -9.70
C ALA A 11 -7.86 -2.40 -10.74
N MET A 12 -8.15 -2.63 -12.04
CA MET A 12 -7.22 -2.33 -13.14
C MET A 12 -6.97 -0.83 -13.28
N ALA A 13 -8.01 0.00 -13.17
CA ALA A 13 -7.88 1.44 -13.22
C ALA A 13 -7.00 1.94 -12.06
N ALA A 14 -7.21 1.42 -10.85
CA ALA A 14 -6.38 1.75 -9.68
C ALA A 14 -4.92 1.33 -9.90
N ALA A 15 -4.66 0.12 -10.39
CA ALA A 15 -3.32 -0.37 -10.69
C ALA A 15 -2.63 0.48 -11.77
N PHE A 16 -3.34 0.80 -12.84
CA PHE A 16 -2.81 1.64 -13.90
C PHE A 16 -2.54 3.08 -13.44
N TYR A 17 -3.45 3.67 -12.68
CA TYR A 17 -3.29 5.04 -12.17
C TYR A 17 -2.12 5.14 -11.19
N ALA A 18 -2.05 4.19 -10.24
CA ALA A 18 -1.05 4.19 -9.17
C ALA A 18 0.35 3.75 -9.65
N GLU A 19 0.45 2.76 -10.53
CA GLU A 19 1.70 2.10 -10.88
C GLU A 19 2.02 2.10 -12.37
N LYS A 20 1.16 2.72 -13.19
CA LYS A 20 1.31 2.82 -14.67
C LYS A 20 1.49 1.46 -15.36
N ARG A 21 0.93 0.41 -14.78
CA ARG A 21 0.99 -0.96 -15.33
C ARG A 21 -0.38 -1.58 -15.47
N VAL A 22 -0.51 -2.48 -16.43
CA VAL A 22 -1.68 -3.35 -16.58
C VAL A 22 -1.40 -4.65 -15.83
N ASP A 23 -2.27 -4.99 -14.87
CA ASP A 23 -2.11 -6.21 -14.08
C ASP A 23 -2.80 -7.40 -14.77
N ILE A 24 -2.08 -8.52 -14.90
CA ILE A 24 -2.58 -9.73 -15.54
C ILE A 24 -3.79 -10.33 -14.81
N PHE A 25 -3.83 -10.25 -13.48
CA PHE A 25 -4.95 -10.76 -12.70
C PHE A 25 -6.20 -9.89 -12.86
N GLY A 26 -6.03 -8.59 -13.10
CA GLY A 26 -7.12 -7.71 -13.50
C GLY A 26 -7.74 -8.13 -14.84
N LEU A 27 -6.91 -8.50 -15.82
CA LEU A 27 -7.38 -9.05 -17.11
C LEU A 27 -8.08 -10.38 -16.95
N ILE A 28 -7.56 -11.28 -16.12
CA ILE A 28 -8.19 -12.57 -15.79
C ILE A 28 -9.55 -12.33 -15.13
N GLY A 29 -9.63 -11.43 -14.15
CA GLY A 29 -10.88 -11.04 -13.50
C GLY A 29 -11.91 -10.47 -14.46
N LEU A 30 -11.49 -9.63 -15.42
CA LEU A 30 -12.36 -9.13 -16.50
C LEU A 30 -12.86 -10.24 -17.40
N GLY A 31 -12.00 -11.21 -17.77
CA GLY A 31 -12.37 -12.37 -18.57
C GLY A 31 -13.47 -13.19 -17.88
N PHE A 32 -13.27 -13.56 -16.62
CA PHE A 32 -14.29 -14.25 -15.82
C PHE A 32 -15.56 -13.42 -15.65
N GLY A 33 -15.44 -12.12 -15.41
CA GLY A 33 -16.57 -11.21 -15.30
C GLY A 33 -17.40 -11.15 -16.59
N LEU A 34 -16.75 -11.10 -17.74
CA LEU A 34 -17.42 -11.10 -19.05
C LEU A 34 -18.17 -12.42 -19.30
N VAL A 35 -17.52 -13.57 -19.04
CA VAL A 35 -18.14 -14.89 -19.13
C VAL A 35 -19.37 -14.97 -18.22
N LEU A 36 -19.23 -14.51 -16.96
CA LEU A 36 -20.34 -14.45 -16.01
C LEU A 36 -21.51 -13.64 -16.56
N VAL A 37 -21.26 -12.43 -17.05
CA VAL A 37 -22.33 -11.56 -17.60
C VAL A 37 -23.03 -12.22 -18.77
N LEU A 38 -22.29 -12.84 -19.70
CA LEU A 38 -22.85 -13.53 -20.85
C LEU A 38 -23.72 -14.74 -20.44
N LEU A 39 -23.25 -15.54 -19.49
CA LEU A 39 -24.01 -16.72 -19.01
C LEU A 39 -25.26 -16.29 -18.23
N LEU A 40 -25.18 -15.28 -17.40
CA LEU A 40 -26.34 -14.72 -16.69
C LEU A 40 -27.38 -14.16 -17.67
N TRP A 41 -26.96 -13.45 -18.70
CA TRP A 41 -27.83 -12.89 -19.72
C TRP A 41 -28.55 -14.00 -20.50
N ARG A 42 -27.83 -15.05 -20.91
CA ARG A 42 -28.42 -16.22 -21.57
C ARG A 42 -29.42 -16.94 -20.66
N ALA A 43 -29.06 -17.20 -19.41
CA ALA A 43 -29.93 -17.87 -18.46
C ALA A 43 -31.20 -17.05 -18.17
N ALA A 44 -31.07 -15.75 -18.00
CA ALA A 44 -32.19 -14.84 -17.79
C ALA A 44 -33.14 -14.82 -19.00
N ARG A 45 -32.61 -14.77 -20.24
CA ARG A 45 -33.43 -14.83 -21.48
C ARG A 45 -34.17 -16.16 -21.65
N ALA A 46 -33.58 -17.24 -21.14
CA ALA A 46 -34.21 -18.55 -21.14
C ALA A 46 -35.21 -18.78 -19.99
N GLY A 47 -35.41 -17.77 -19.11
CA GLY A 47 -36.27 -17.90 -17.94
C GLY A 47 -35.70 -18.79 -16.82
N LEU A 48 -34.41 -19.14 -16.89
CA LEU A 48 -33.74 -20.08 -15.98
C LEU A 48 -33.14 -19.34 -14.76
N TRP A 49 -33.97 -18.65 -13.97
CA TRP A 49 -33.54 -17.77 -12.91
C TRP A 49 -32.74 -18.46 -11.79
N ALA A 50 -33.11 -19.69 -11.40
CA ALA A 50 -32.36 -20.45 -10.40
C ALA A 50 -30.95 -20.81 -10.90
N ARG A 51 -30.79 -21.16 -12.17
CA ARG A 51 -29.47 -21.39 -12.78
C ARG A 51 -28.66 -20.11 -12.89
N ALA A 52 -29.31 -18.98 -13.20
CA ALA A 52 -28.66 -17.69 -13.23
C ALA A 52 -28.12 -17.32 -11.84
N ALA A 53 -28.90 -17.51 -10.78
CA ALA A 53 -28.47 -17.27 -9.41
C ALA A 53 -27.27 -18.15 -9.02
N LEU A 54 -27.31 -19.44 -9.30
CA LEU A 54 -26.22 -20.38 -9.00
C LEU A 54 -24.93 -20.00 -9.78
N LEU A 55 -25.04 -19.75 -11.09
CA LEU A 55 -23.91 -19.30 -11.91
C LEU A 55 -23.34 -17.99 -11.40
N GLY A 56 -24.21 -17.05 -10.96
CA GLY A 56 -23.80 -15.80 -10.35
C GLY A 56 -22.96 -15.99 -9.11
N ALA A 57 -23.37 -16.89 -8.22
CA ALA A 57 -22.65 -17.21 -7.00
C ALA A 57 -21.29 -17.90 -7.28
N VAL A 58 -21.30 -18.94 -8.11
CA VAL A 58 -20.10 -19.76 -8.41
C VAL A 58 -19.04 -18.94 -9.15
N LEU A 59 -19.43 -18.22 -10.21
CA LEU A 59 -18.48 -17.45 -11.03
C LEU A 59 -18.08 -16.11 -10.42
N ALA A 60 -18.76 -15.62 -9.40
CA ALA A 60 -18.30 -14.47 -8.62
C ALA A 60 -17.00 -14.80 -7.87
N VAL A 61 -16.82 -16.03 -7.40
CA VAL A 61 -15.63 -16.45 -6.65
C VAL A 61 -14.33 -16.17 -7.41
N PRO A 62 -14.12 -16.68 -8.65
CA PRO A 62 -12.88 -16.40 -9.39
C PRO A 62 -12.71 -14.91 -9.74
N VAL A 63 -13.80 -14.14 -9.92
CA VAL A 63 -13.70 -12.69 -10.12
C VAL A 63 -13.16 -12.00 -8.88
N TYR A 64 -13.70 -12.32 -7.69
CA TYR A 64 -13.22 -11.77 -6.43
C TYR A 64 -11.79 -12.25 -6.13
N ALA A 65 -11.49 -13.53 -6.32
CA ALA A 65 -10.17 -14.08 -6.11
C ALA A 65 -9.12 -13.37 -7.00
N ALA A 66 -9.42 -13.16 -8.28
CA ALA A 66 -8.52 -12.45 -9.19
C ALA A 66 -8.20 -11.03 -8.71
N VAL A 67 -9.18 -10.32 -8.15
CA VAL A 67 -8.97 -8.96 -7.64
C VAL A 67 -8.32 -8.96 -6.26
N LEU A 68 -8.88 -9.70 -5.30
CA LEU A 68 -8.47 -9.62 -3.89
C LEU A 68 -7.13 -10.33 -3.64
N GLU A 69 -6.90 -11.48 -4.28
CA GLU A 69 -5.68 -12.28 -4.12
C GLU A 69 -4.65 -11.98 -5.24
N GLY A 70 -5.14 -11.51 -6.40
CA GLY A 70 -4.29 -11.22 -7.54
C GLY A 70 -3.83 -9.76 -7.59
N VAL A 71 -4.73 -8.81 -7.72
CA VAL A 71 -4.39 -7.40 -7.98
C VAL A 71 -3.95 -6.68 -6.71
N ILE A 72 -4.78 -6.71 -5.65
CA ILE A 72 -4.57 -5.90 -4.44
C ILE A 72 -3.22 -6.15 -3.76
N PRO A 73 -2.76 -7.42 -3.55
CA PRO A 73 -1.47 -7.66 -2.92
C PRO A 73 -0.26 -7.15 -3.72
N ARG A 74 -0.44 -6.91 -5.02
CA ARG A 74 0.60 -6.42 -5.93
C ARG A 74 0.63 -4.92 -6.10
N LEU A 75 -0.29 -4.18 -5.47
CA LEU A 75 -0.29 -2.72 -5.46
C LEU A 75 0.76 -2.19 -4.47
N ASN A 76 2.00 -2.08 -4.93
CA ASN A 76 3.11 -1.59 -4.10
C ASN A 76 2.85 -0.20 -3.50
N SER A 77 2.11 0.64 -4.21
CA SER A 77 1.73 1.97 -3.75
C SER A 77 0.85 1.98 -2.51
N VAL A 78 0.10 0.89 -2.25
CA VAL A 78 -0.77 0.72 -1.09
C VAL A 78 0.00 0.14 0.11
N TRP A 79 0.96 -0.74 -0.15
CA TRP A 79 1.70 -1.47 0.88
C TRP A 79 3.00 -0.76 1.28
N VAL A 80 2.88 0.50 1.74
CA VAL A 80 4.05 1.33 2.12
C VAL A 80 4.74 0.78 3.36
N SER A 81 3.98 0.46 4.42
CA SER A 81 4.54 0.01 5.70
C SER A 81 5.38 -1.26 5.61
N PRO A 82 4.94 -2.36 4.96
CA PRO A 82 5.77 -3.55 4.80
C PRO A 82 7.05 -3.29 4.00
N ARG A 83 6.98 -2.44 2.96
CA ARG A 83 8.14 -2.09 2.14
C ARG A 83 9.12 -1.23 2.91
N LEU A 84 8.63 -0.21 3.63
CA LEU A 84 9.47 0.61 4.49
C LEU A 84 10.16 -0.25 5.56
N ALA A 85 9.42 -1.17 6.18
CA ALA A 85 9.98 -2.08 7.16
C ALA A 85 11.06 -3.02 6.57
N ALA A 86 10.87 -3.51 5.34
CA ALA A 86 11.87 -4.32 4.64
C ALA A 86 13.14 -3.51 4.34
N GLU A 87 12.99 -2.27 3.86
CA GLU A 87 14.12 -1.37 3.63
C GLU A 87 14.89 -1.08 4.92
N VAL A 88 14.20 -0.72 6.00
CA VAL A 88 14.84 -0.46 7.31
C VAL A 88 15.65 -1.67 7.78
N ARG A 89 15.11 -2.89 7.66
CA ARG A 89 15.84 -4.11 8.03
C ARG A 89 17.06 -4.38 7.15
N THR A 90 17.02 -3.96 5.89
CA THR A 90 18.12 -4.12 4.95
C THR A 90 19.26 -3.12 5.22
N ILE A 91 18.91 -1.85 5.45
CA ILE A 91 19.91 -0.77 5.65
C ILE A 91 20.47 -0.73 7.07
N ALA A 92 19.70 -1.18 8.05
CA ALA A 92 20.07 -1.18 9.45
C ALA A 92 19.67 -2.51 10.13
N PRO A 93 20.32 -3.63 9.78
CA PRO A 93 20.04 -4.92 10.38
C PRO A 93 20.31 -4.90 11.87
N GLY A 94 19.31 -5.30 12.67
CA GLY A 94 19.40 -5.30 14.14
C GLY A 94 19.15 -3.95 14.81
N LEU A 95 18.69 -2.93 14.07
CA LEU A 95 18.24 -1.68 14.66
C LEU A 95 17.12 -1.95 15.68
N ALA A 96 17.30 -1.45 16.90
CA ALA A 96 16.23 -1.53 17.91
C ALA A 96 15.05 -0.64 17.49
N ASP A 97 13.82 -1.06 17.75
CA ASP A 97 12.62 -0.32 17.38
C ASP A 97 12.62 1.12 17.91
N ARG A 98 13.08 1.34 19.16
CA ARG A 98 13.24 2.66 19.79
C ARG A 98 14.27 3.57 19.09
N ASP A 99 15.14 3.02 18.26
CA ASP A 99 16.16 3.77 17.52
C ASP A 99 15.69 4.09 16.07
N PHE A 100 14.45 3.75 15.75
CA PHE A 100 13.77 4.12 14.50
C PHE A 100 12.67 5.14 14.77
N GLY A 101 12.71 6.27 14.05
CA GLY A 101 11.68 7.31 14.10
C GLY A 101 10.94 7.47 12.79
N VAL A 102 9.71 7.94 12.84
CA VAL A 102 8.92 8.25 11.65
C VAL A 102 8.17 9.56 11.81
N VAL A 103 8.18 10.40 10.78
CA VAL A 103 7.45 11.67 10.73
C VAL A 103 6.57 11.75 9.50
N GLY A 104 5.30 12.15 9.70
CA GLY A 104 4.32 12.34 8.63
C GLY A 104 3.67 11.07 8.10
N PHE A 105 4.04 9.88 8.62
CA PHE A 105 3.48 8.59 8.24
C PHE A 105 3.26 7.73 9.49
N HIS A 106 2.05 7.79 10.03
CA HIS A 106 1.70 7.15 11.30
C HIS A 106 0.74 5.97 11.13
N GLU A 107 1.07 5.05 10.24
CA GLU A 107 0.27 3.83 10.07
C GLU A 107 0.54 2.81 11.16
N PRO A 108 -0.52 2.25 11.81
CA PRO A 108 -0.36 1.18 12.79
C PRO A 108 0.36 -0.06 12.23
N SER A 109 0.18 -0.35 10.94
CA SER A 109 0.85 -1.45 10.23
C SER A 109 2.38 -1.34 10.27
N LEU A 110 2.94 -0.12 10.32
CA LEU A 110 4.38 0.09 10.46
C LEU A 110 4.87 -0.33 11.86
N GLN A 111 4.11 -0.01 12.90
CA GLN A 111 4.41 -0.45 14.28
C GLN A 111 4.36 -1.98 14.40
N PHE A 112 3.38 -2.63 13.77
CA PHE A 112 3.34 -4.09 13.72
C PHE A 112 4.56 -4.68 12.98
N ALA A 113 5.02 -4.02 11.93
CA ALA A 113 6.12 -4.52 11.12
C ALA A 113 7.49 -4.31 11.77
N LEU A 114 7.73 -3.19 12.46
CA LEU A 114 9.04 -2.81 13.00
C LEU A 114 9.14 -2.94 14.53
N GLY A 115 8.01 -3.01 15.23
CA GLY A 115 7.96 -3.05 16.68
C GLY A 115 7.19 -1.86 17.27
N GLY A 116 6.59 -2.08 18.43
CA GLY A 116 5.75 -1.06 19.10
C GLY A 116 6.53 0.12 19.70
N GLY A 117 7.84 0.02 19.77
CA GLY A 117 8.72 1.05 20.34
C GLY A 117 9.21 2.12 19.38
N ILE A 118 8.78 2.09 18.10
CA ILE A 118 9.18 3.12 17.13
C ILE A 118 8.71 4.51 17.55
N ALA A 119 9.57 5.52 17.35
CA ALA A 119 9.26 6.90 17.73
C ALA A 119 8.33 7.55 16.66
N LEU A 120 7.11 7.90 17.06
CA LEU A 120 6.19 8.68 16.23
C LEU A 120 6.50 10.17 16.44
N LEU A 121 7.14 10.79 15.45
CA LEU A 121 7.64 12.15 15.54
C LEU A 121 6.63 13.12 14.94
N ARG A 122 6.38 14.24 15.60
CA ARG A 122 5.33 15.19 15.22
C ARG A 122 5.66 15.97 13.93
N ASP A 123 6.93 16.33 13.74
CA ASP A 123 7.39 17.19 12.65
C ASP A 123 8.86 16.95 12.28
N GLY A 124 9.35 17.64 11.25
CA GLY A 124 10.72 17.53 10.81
C GLY A 124 11.74 17.99 11.84
N ALA A 125 11.42 18.97 12.70
CA ALA A 125 12.31 19.44 13.75
C ALA A 125 12.50 18.36 14.82
N ALA A 126 11.42 17.68 15.23
CA ALA A 126 11.50 16.54 16.15
C ALA A 126 12.30 15.38 15.55
N ALA A 127 12.23 15.19 14.22
CA ALA A 127 13.05 14.17 13.54
C ALA A 127 14.55 14.49 13.58
N ALA A 128 14.92 15.76 13.41
CA ALA A 128 16.31 16.20 13.54
C ALA A 128 16.83 16.07 14.97
N GLU A 129 16.00 16.42 15.95
CA GLU A 129 16.32 16.24 17.38
C GLU A 129 16.53 14.76 17.72
N PHE A 130 15.63 13.90 17.27
CA PHE A 130 15.73 12.46 17.45
C PHE A 130 17.05 11.88 16.92
N LEU A 131 17.51 12.31 15.74
CA LEU A 131 18.82 11.91 15.21
C LEU A 131 19.99 12.46 16.02
N ALA A 132 19.86 13.68 16.55
CA ALA A 132 20.91 14.34 17.34
C ALA A 132 21.20 13.63 18.67
N GLU A 133 20.18 13.04 19.29
CA GLU A 133 20.30 12.42 20.62
C GLU A 133 21.22 11.19 20.64
N LYS A 134 21.30 10.44 19.53
CA LYS A 134 22.09 9.19 19.50
C LYS A 134 22.58 8.87 18.10
N PRO A 135 23.89 8.65 17.88
CA PRO A 135 24.41 8.13 16.62
C PRO A 135 23.81 6.75 16.27
N GLY A 136 23.61 6.52 14.97
CA GLY A 136 23.09 5.25 14.46
C GLY A 136 21.56 5.14 14.44
N ARG A 137 20.84 6.14 14.91
CA ARG A 137 19.39 6.23 14.72
C ARG A 137 19.04 6.43 13.24
N VAL A 138 17.87 5.93 12.88
CA VAL A 138 17.30 6.06 11.53
C VAL A 138 15.94 6.74 11.63
N VAL A 139 15.65 7.62 10.69
CA VAL A 139 14.34 8.29 10.62
C VAL A 139 13.77 8.20 9.21
N ALA A 140 12.49 7.85 9.11
CA ALA A 140 11.72 7.95 7.88
C ALA A 140 10.99 9.29 7.86
N VAL A 141 11.29 10.12 6.87
CA VAL A 141 10.73 11.46 6.73
C VAL A 141 9.81 11.49 5.51
N GLN A 142 8.54 11.82 5.73
CA GLN A 142 7.64 12.07 4.60
C GLN A 142 8.11 13.30 3.82
N HIS A 143 8.01 13.24 2.50
CA HIS A 143 8.47 14.31 1.60
C HIS A 143 8.01 15.72 2.00
N ARG A 144 6.78 15.87 2.50
CA ARG A 144 6.25 17.15 2.97
C ARG A 144 7.00 17.73 4.18
N GLN A 145 7.63 16.90 4.98
CA GLN A 145 8.39 17.26 6.18
C GLN A 145 9.89 17.38 5.92
N GLU A 146 10.34 17.01 4.72
CA GLU A 146 11.76 16.94 4.37
C GLU A 146 12.47 18.29 4.48
N ALA A 147 11.86 19.35 3.96
CA ALA A 147 12.47 20.69 4.02
C ALA A 147 12.65 21.17 5.46
N ALA A 148 11.65 21.01 6.32
CA ALA A 148 11.71 21.35 7.72
C ALA A 148 12.74 20.49 8.48
N PHE A 149 12.79 19.20 8.19
CA PHE A 149 13.79 18.27 8.74
C PHE A 149 15.21 18.68 8.38
N ARG A 150 15.50 18.94 7.10
CA ARG A 150 16.85 19.33 6.64
C ARG A 150 17.29 20.65 7.23
N ALA A 151 16.40 21.64 7.32
CA ALA A 151 16.70 22.91 7.96
C ALA A 151 17.06 22.72 9.43
N ALA A 152 16.25 22.00 10.19
CA ALA A 152 16.49 21.73 11.61
C ALA A 152 17.74 20.87 11.86
N ALA A 153 18.06 19.95 10.96
CA ALA A 153 19.29 19.16 11.02
C ALA A 153 20.54 20.05 10.81
N ALA A 154 20.49 20.96 9.83
CA ALA A 154 21.58 21.90 9.56
C ALA A 154 21.84 22.83 10.75
N GLU A 155 20.80 23.37 11.40
CA GLU A 155 20.91 24.16 12.63
C GLU A 155 21.61 23.43 13.76
N ARG A 156 21.49 22.09 13.80
CA ARG A 156 22.14 21.22 14.81
C ARG A 156 23.49 20.68 14.35
N GLY A 157 24.01 21.12 13.20
CA GLY A 157 25.26 20.62 12.64
C GLY A 157 25.24 19.15 12.20
N ILE A 158 24.04 18.60 11.96
CA ILE A 158 23.87 17.22 11.50
C ILE A 158 23.76 17.20 9.97
N THR A 159 24.51 16.31 9.35
CA THR A 159 24.38 16.01 7.92
C THR A 159 23.76 14.63 7.74
N PRO A 160 22.43 14.52 7.62
CA PRO A 160 21.76 13.24 7.45
C PRO A 160 22.10 12.67 6.06
N ARG A 161 22.34 11.35 6.04
CA ARG A 161 22.57 10.62 4.79
C ARG A 161 21.27 9.95 4.33
N ASP A 162 20.86 10.21 3.10
CA ASP A 162 19.76 9.51 2.48
C ASP A 162 20.22 8.09 2.13
N VAL A 163 19.52 7.10 2.66
CA VAL A 163 19.90 5.69 2.52
C VAL A 163 18.90 4.89 1.69
N ALA A 164 17.63 5.28 1.69
CA ALA A 164 16.59 4.66 0.87
C ALA A 164 15.41 5.62 0.66
N SER A 165 14.58 5.32 -0.33
CA SER A 165 13.33 6.01 -0.59
C SER A 165 12.23 5.01 -0.93
N VAL A 166 11.07 5.15 -0.28
CA VAL A 166 9.89 4.33 -0.53
C VAL A 166 8.77 5.23 -1.02
N THR A 167 8.32 4.98 -2.26
CA THR A 167 7.22 5.73 -2.86
C THR A 167 5.90 4.97 -2.67
N GLY A 168 4.85 5.67 -2.24
CA GLY A 168 3.53 5.09 -2.09
C GLY A 168 2.49 6.12 -1.67
N LEU A 169 1.24 5.66 -1.52
CA LEU A 169 0.12 6.49 -1.10
C LEU A 169 0.10 6.55 0.43
N ASN A 170 0.13 7.77 0.97
CA ASN A 170 -0.17 7.99 2.37
C ASN A 170 -1.64 8.37 2.50
N TYR A 171 -2.48 7.44 2.94
CA TYR A 171 -3.92 7.63 3.16
C TYR A 171 -4.26 7.93 4.63
N VAL A 172 -3.29 7.87 5.53
CA VAL A 172 -3.41 8.32 6.91
C VAL A 172 -3.02 9.80 6.96
N ARG A 173 -4.01 10.66 6.88
CA ARG A 173 -3.80 12.09 7.14
C ARG A 173 -3.80 12.28 8.65
N GLY A 174 -2.64 12.57 9.19
CA GLY A 174 -2.53 13.19 10.49
C GLY A 174 -2.88 14.65 10.43
#